data_4aa80ed86d1893bb2289212170e6607e
#
_entry.id   4aa80ed86d1893bb2289212170e6607e
#
_cell.length_a   1.000
_cell.length_b   1.000
_cell.length_c   1.000
_cell.angle_alpha   90.00
_cell.angle_beta   90.00
_cell.angle_gamma   90.00
#
_symmetry.space_group_name_H-M   'P 1'
#
loop_
_entity.id
_entity.type
_entity.pdbx_description
1 polymer ?
#
loop_
_entity_poly.entity_id
_entity_poly.type
_entity_poly.pdbx_seq_one_letter_code
_entity_poly.pdbx_strand_id
1 'polypeptide(L)'
;VSGGHTELVLMKEEYDYLVIGDTRDDAAGESYDKVGRTMGLPYPSGKTIDEMAHQGKPQYKLPRALINDDRYDFSFSGLKSAVINLLHNAEQRGEEINHIDLAASFQEAVVDVLLTKTHHALEEYAVKTFIVAGGVAANRGLRAGLETILQDFPDTTYQPVPIQLAGDNAAMIGAAGDIAYRHGTRAGWDLNANPALEFPYLEED
;
A
#
# COMPACT_ATOMS: atom_id res chain seq x y z
N VAL A 1 -3.67 -0.28 2.55
CA VAL A 1 -2.90 -0.60 1.34
C VAL A 1 -3.54 -1.80 0.65
N SER A 2 -4.18 -1.60 -0.50
CA SER A 2 -4.97 -2.62 -1.18
C SER A 2 -4.74 -2.61 -2.71
N GLY A 3 -5.59 -3.33 -3.44
CA GLY A 3 -5.66 -3.29 -4.91
C GLY A 3 -6.21 -1.98 -5.46
N GLY A 4 -7.00 -1.23 -4.68
CA GLY A 4 -7.65 0.01 -5.11
C GLY A 4 -7.21 1.26 -4.35
N HIS A 5 -6.63 1.12 -3.16
CA HIS A 5 -6.29 2.25 -2.29
C HIS A 5 -4.89 2.11 -1.70
N THR A 6 -4.18 3.22 -1.61
CA THR A 6 -2.91 3.33 -0.89
C THR A 6 -2.89 4.69 -0.21
N GLU A 7 -3.29 4.69 1.05
CA GLU A 7 -3.53 5.90 1.83
C GLU A 7 -2.84 5.84 3.18
N LEU A 8 -2.44 6.98 3.69
CA LEU A 8 -2.14 7.23 5.09
C LEU A 8 -3.30 8.01 5.69
N VAL A 9 -3.94 7.43 6.68
CA VAL A 9 -5.13 7.99 7.33
C VAL A 9 -4.83 8.20 8.81
N LEU A 10 -4.97 9.43 9.26
CA LEU A 10 -4.89 9.81 10.67
C LEU A 10 -6.29 9.71 11.28
N MET A 11 -6.42 8.94 12.36
CA MET A 11 -7.63 8.87 13.18
C MET A 11 -7.36 9.54 14.51
N LYS A 12 -7.93 10.73 14.73
CA LYS A 12 -7.75 11.52 15.95
C LYS A 12 -8.61 10.98 17.09
N GLU A 13 -9.84 10.65 16.74
CA GLU A 13 -10.84 10.05 17.63
C GLU A 13 -11.64 8.99 16.85
N GLU A 14 -12.46 8.20 17.56
CA GLU A 14 -13.35 7.24 16.90
C GLU A 14 -14.27 7.97 15.90
N TYR A 15 -14.30 7.54 14.65
CA TYR A 15 -15.09 8.12 13.56
C TYR A 15 -14.62 9.50 13.04
N ASP A 16 -13.42 9.92 13.41
CA ASP A 16 -12.77 11.15 12.90
C ASP A 16 -11.53 10.76 12.08
N TYR A 17 -11.68 10.72 10.77
CA TYR A 17 -10.66 10.29 9.81
C TYR A 17 -10.19 11.46 8.97
N LEU A 18 -8.88 11.55 8.77
CA LEU A 18 -8.24 12.53 7.93
C LEU A 18 -7.20 11.82 7.03
N VAL A 19 -7.38 11.89 5.72
CA VAL A 19 -6.37 11.43 4.76
C VAL A 19 -5.23 12.44 4.73
N ILE A 20 -4.03 12.00 5.10
CA ILE A 20 -2.81 12.83 5.09
C ILE A 20 -1.93 12.55 3.87
N GLY A 21 -2.15 11.44 3.18
CA GLY A 21 -1.48 11.09 1.93
C GLY A 21 -2.22 9.99 1.20
N ASP A 22 -2.25 10.06 -0.12
CA ASP A 22 -2.92 9.11 -1.01
C ASP A 22 -2.07 8.84 -2.26
N THR A 23 -2.40 7.77 -2.97
CA THR A 23 -1.78 7.53 -4.27
C THR A 23 -2.32 8.49 -5.32
N ARG A 24 -1.42 9.09 -6.11
CA ARG A 24 -1.78 10.00 -7.22
C ARG A 24 -2.12 9.27 -8.51
N ASP A 25 -1.90 7.95 -8.53
CA ASP A 25 -2.11 7.14 -9.71
C ASP A 25 -2.47 5.68 -9.32
N ASP A 26 -1.66 4.68 -9.67
CA ASP A 26 -1.92 3.29 -9.32
C ASP A 26 -1.79 3.07 -7.81
N ALA A 27 -2.72 2.32 -7.22
CA ALA A 27 -2.51 1.77 -5.88
C ALA A 27 -1.36 0.74 -5.88
N ALA A 28 -0.77 0.51 -4.70
CA ALA A 28 0.33 -0.45 -4.59
C ALA A 28 -0.07 -1.84 -5.10
N GLY A 29 -1.22 -2.37 -4.69
CA GLY A 29 -1.68 -3.68 -5.15
C GLY A 29 -1.98 -3.72 -6.65
N GLU A 30 -2.55 -2.67 -7.22
CA GLU A 30 -2.74 -2.53 -8.65
C GLU A 30 -1.40 -2.57 -9.41
N SER A 31 -0.36 -1.92 -8.87
CA SER A 31 0.99 -1.97 -9.43
C SER A 31 1.55 -3.40 -9.43
N TYR A 32 1.33 -4.19 -8.35
CA TYR A 32 1.69 -5.61 -8.32
C TYR A 32 1.02 -6.39 -9.46
N ASP A 33 -0.26 -6.18 -9.70
CA ASP A 33 -0.99 -6.88 -10.74
C ASP A 33 -0.57 -6.46 -12.15
N LYS A 34 -0.31 -5.16 -12.37
CA LYS A 34 0.18 -4.63 -13.65
C LYS A 34 1.58 -5.14 -13.99
N VAL A 35 2.49 -5.15 -13.01
CA VAL A 35 3.85 -5.68 -13.18
C VAL A 35 3.82 -7.19 -13.33
N GLY A 36 3.05 -7.90 -12.52
CA GLY A 36 2.88 -9.35 -12.65
C GLY A 36 2.40 -9.76 -14.03
N ARG A 37 1.41 -9.06 -14.58
CA ARG A 37 0.96 -9.28 -15.96
C ARG A 37 2.08 -9.07 -17.00
N THR A 38 2.91 -8.03 -16.80
CA THR A 38 4.07 -7.78 -17.67
C THR A 38 5.10 -8.92 -17.60
N MET A 39 5.25 -9.53 -16.41
CA MET A 39 6.11 -10.69 -16.19
C MET A 39 5.49 -12.03 -16.63
N GLY A 40 4.26 -12.03 -17.15
CA GLY A 40 3.52 -13.25 -17.55
C GLY A 40 2.94 -14.05 -16.38
N LEU A 41 2.79 -13.44 -15.20
CA LEU A 41 2.23 -14.09 -14.01
C LEU A 41 0.71 -14.11 -14.01
N PRO A 42 0.07 -15.08 -13.31
CA PRO A 42 -1.39 -15.13 -13.18
C PRO A 42 -1.93 -13.98 -12.34
N TYR A 43 -3.19 -13.63 -12.58
CA TYR A 43 -3.93 -12.66 -11.79
C TYR A 43 -4.75 -13.37 -10.66
N PRO A 44 -4.77 -12.82 -9.44
CA PRO A 44 -3.99 -11.69 -8.92
C PRO A 44 -2.52 -12.06 -8.68
N SER A 45 -1.59 -11.13 -8.96
CA SER A 45 -0.16 -11.42 -8.98
C SER A 45 0.55 -11.14 -7.65
N GLY A 46 -0.08 -10.40 -6.72
CA GLY A 46 0.58 -9.92 -5.50
C GLY A 46 1.23 -11.02 -4.67
N LYS A 47 0.50 -12.12 -4.42
CA LYS A 47 1.03 -13.27 -3.67
C LYS A 47 2.21 -13.94 -4.40
N THR A 48 2.08 -14.14 -5.71
CA THR A 48 3.13 -14.80 -6.52
C THR A 48 4.41 -13.96 -6.53
N ILE A 49 4.28 -12.63 -6.71
CA ILE A 49 5.43 -11.71 -6.66
C ILE A 49 6.08 -11.73 -5.27
N ASP A 50 5.30 -11.72 -4.19
CA ASP A 50 5.85 -11.80 -2.82
C ASP A 50 6.60 -13.12 -2.58
N GLU A 51 6.08 -14.25 -3.07
CA GLU A 51 6.74 -15.56 -2.99
C GLU A 51 8.06 -15.60 -3.79
N MET A 52 8.08 -15.04 -5.00
CA MET A 52 9.29 -14.92 -5.83
C MET A 52 10.30 -13.96 -5.19
N ALA A 53 9.86 -12.80 -4.74
CA ALA A 53 10.72 -11.80 -4.13
C ALA A 53 11.46 -12.33 -2.90
N HIS A 54 10.83 -13.21 -2.15
CA HIS A 54 11.44 -13.84 -0.99
C HIS A 54 12.57 -14.83 -1.32
N GLN A 55 12.61 -15.30 -2.56
CA GLN A 55 13.64 -16.22 -3.07
C GLN A 55 14.73 -15.48 -3.85
N GLY A 56 14.44 -14.26 -4.31
CA GLY A 56 15.32 -13.44 -5.16
C GLY A 56 16.20 -12.48 -4.38
N LYS A 57 17.03 -11.78 -5.15
CA LYS A 57 17.85 -10.66 -4.65
C LYS A 57 17.52 -9.41 -5.46
N PRO A 58 17.31 -8.25 -4.82
CA PRO A 58 17.06 -7.01 -5.52
C PRO A 58 18.34 -6.52 -6.20
N GLN A 59 18.43 -6.68 -7.52
CA GLN A 59 19.60 -6.28 -8.32
C GLN A 59 19.26 -5.35 -9.49
N TYR A 60 17.96 -5.18 -9.79
CA TYR A 60 17.52 -4.28 -10.84
C TYR A 60 17.08 -2.94 -10.25
N LYS A 61 17.67 -1.85 -10.74
CA LYS A 61 17.32 -0.52 -10.27
C LYS A 61 15.98 -0.08 -10.85
N LEU A 62 14.96 0.03 -9.99
CA LEU A 62 13.63 0.52 -10.33
C LEU A 62 13.35 1.87 -9.66
N PRO A 63 12.48 2.71 -10.22
CA PRO A 63 12.17 4.02 -9.64
C PRO A 63 11.42 3.90 -8.32
N ARG A 64 11.62 4.90 -7.46
CA ARG A 64 10.88 5.14 -6.23
C ARG A 64 10.29 6.53 -6.31
N ALA A 65 9.16 6.64 -7.01
CA ALA A 65 8.52 7.93 -7.22
C ALA A 65 8.11 8.56 -5.89
N LEU A 66 8.23 9.88 -5.79
CA LEU A 66 7.85 10.71 -4.64
C LEU A 66 8.52 10.33 -3.30
N ILE A 67 9.51 9.43 -3.27
CA ILE A 67 10.12 8.97 -2.01
C ILE A 67 10.74 10.12 -1.21
N ASN A 68 11.26 11.15 -1.86
CA ASN A 68 11.89 12.32 -1.24
C ASN A 68 10.98 13.57 -1.27
N ASP A 69 9.72 13.44 -1.64
CA ASP A 69 8.73 14.52 -1.58
C ASP A 69 8.27 14.68 -0.13
N ASP A 70 8.20 15.91 0.37
CA ASP A 70 7.81 16.20 1.76
C ASP A 70 6.33 15.86 2.07
N ARG A 71 5.50 15.69 1.03
CA ARG A 71 4.12 15.23 1.16
C ARG A 71 4.07 13.73 1.35
N TYR A 72 2.97 13.24 1.90
CA TYR A 72 2.76 11.82 2.18
C TYR A 72 2.18 11.03 1.00
N ASP A 73 2.08 11.64 -0.17
CA ASP A 73 1.51 11.00 -1.36
C ASP A 73 2.41 9.90 -1.94
N PHE A 74 1.78 8.98 -2.64
CA PHE A 74 2.39 7.86 -3.32
C PHE A 74 2.23 7.95 -4.84
N SER A 75 3.07 7.22 -5.58
CA SER A 75 2.91 7.00 -7.01
C SER A 75 3.59 5.70 -7.42
N PHE A 76 2.89 4.83 -8.11
CA PHE A 76 3.37 3.51 -8.51
C PHE A 76 3.23 3.24 -10.01
N SER A 77 2.54 4.07 -10.80
CA SER A 77 2.31 3.86 -12.24
C SER A 77 3.59 3.76 -13.05
N GLY A 78 4.64 4.47 -12.62
CA GLY A 78 5.96 4.46 -13.27
C GLY A 78 6.68 3.10 -13.20
N LEU A 79 6.38 2.26 -12.21
CA LEU A 79 7.01 0.96 -12.02
C LEU A 79 6.72 -0.01 -13.18
N LYS A 80 5.45 -0.07 -13.63
CA LYS A 80 5.08 -0.88 -14.80
C LYS A 80 5.92 -0.51 -16.03
N SER A 81 6.02 0.79 -16.33
CA SER A 81 6.77 1.27 -17.48
C SER A 81 8.27 0.97 -17.34
N ALA A 82 8.82 1.10 -16.12
CA ALA A 82 10.21 0.76 -15.85
C ALA A 82 10.51 -0.72 -16.08
N VAL A 83 9.61 -1.61 -15.63
CA VAL A 83 9.75 -3.06 -15.84
C VAL A 83 9.63 -3.41 -17.33
N ILE A 84 8.66 -2.83 -18.06
CA ILE A 84 8.52 -3.05 -19.51
C ILE A 84 9.81 -2.63 -20.22
N ASN A 85 10.35 -1.44 -19.92
CA ASN A 85 11.57 -0.93 -20.53
C ASN A 85 12.78 -1.81 -20.20
N LEU A 86 12.87 -2.30 -18.96
CA LEU A 86 13.95 -3.19 -18.53
C LEU A 86 13.93 -4.49 -19.33
N LEU A 87 12.78 -5.15 -19.43
CA LEU A 87 12.61 -6.40 -20.17
C LEU A 87 12.89 -6.21 -21.67
N HIS A 88 12.33 -5.16 -22.27
CA HIS A 88 12.54 -4.87 -23.70
C HIS A 88 14.02 -4.57 -24.03
N ASN A 89 14.68 -3.76 -23.20
CA ASN A 89 16.09 -3.44 -23.38
C ASN A 89 17.01 -4.68 -23.23
N ALA A 90 16.68 -5.56 -22.30
CA ALA A 90 17.40 -6.83 -22.13
C ALA A 90 17.24 -7.73 -23.36
N GLU A 91 16.00 -7.88 -23.85
CA GLU A 91 15.72 -8.65 -25.07
C GLU A 91 16.52 -8.13 -26.28
N GLN A 92 16.54 -6.81 -26.50
CA GLN A 92 17.32 -6.20 -27.59
C GLN A 92 18.83 -6.46 -27.46
N ARG A 93 19.36 -6.58 -26.26
CA ARG A 93 20.77 -6.88 -25.99
C ARG A 93 21.07 -8.38 -25.95
N GLY A 94 20.06 -9.24 -26.06
CA GLY A 94 20.21 -10.67 -25.90
C GLY A 94 20.57 -11.08 -24.47
N GLU A 95 20.19 -10.26 -23.47
CA GLU A 95 20.39 -10.50 -22.05
C GLU A 95 19.14 -11.16 -21.48
N GLU A 96 19.32 -12.14 -20.58
CA GLU A 96 18.24 -12.80 -19.88
C GLU A 96 17.99 -12.12 -18.51
N ILE A 97 16.75 -11.77 -18.24
CA ILE A 97 16.34 -11.21 -16.95
C ILE A 97 15.88 -12.35 -16.03
N ASN A 98 16.47 -12.44 -14.84
CA ASN A 98 15.99 -13.33 -13.80
C ASN A 98 14.70 -12.76 -13.20
N HIS A 99 13.56 -13.40 -13.49
CA HIS A 99 12.24 -12.95 -13.02
C HIS A 99 12.08 -13.02 -11.48
N ILE A 100 12.81 -13.91 -10.80
CA ILE A 100 12.80 -14.01 -9.34
C ILE A 100 13.47 -12.76 -8.74
N ASP A 101 14.63 -12.35 -9.28
CA ASP A 101 15.34 -11.16 -8.84
C ASP A 101 14.63 -9.87 -9.28
N LEU A 102 13.92 -9.91 -10.41
CA LEU A 102 13.06 -8.79 -10.84
C LEU A 102 11.89 -8.59 -9.87
N ALA A 103 11.24 -9.67 -9.42
CA ALA A 103 10.19 -9.63 -8.41
C ALA A 103 10.71 -9.06 -7.09
N ALA A 104 11.93 -9.46 -6.66
CA ALA A 104 12.57 -8.92 -5.46
C ALA A 104 12.86 -7.42 -5.60
N SER A 105 13.37 -6.98 -6.75
CA SER A 105 13.67 -5.58 -7.03
C SER A 105 12.42 -4.71 -7.09
N PHE A 106 11.34 -5.25 -7.67
CA PHE A 106 10.06 -4.58 -7.73
C PHE A 106 9.43 -4.43 -6.34
N GLN A 107 9.38 -5.50 -5.58
CA GLN A 107 8.85 -5.48 -4.20
C GLN A 107 9.63 -4.52 -3.31
N GLU A 108 10.97 -4.55 -3.38
CA GLU A 108 11.82 -3.60 -2.65
C GLU A 108 11.44 -2.15 -3.00
N ALA A 109 11.27 -1.83 -4.30
CA ALA A 109 10.93 -0.47 -4.72
C ALA A 109 9.57 0.01 -4.17
N VAL A 110 8.55 -0.86 -4.13
CA VAL A 110 7.24 -0.54 -3.55
C VAL A 110 7.35 -0.39 -2.03
N VAL A 111 7.99 -1.35 -1.37
CA VAL A 111 8.11 -1.38 0.09
C VAL A 111 8.91 -0.19 0.60
N ASP A 112 10.01 0.19 -0.05
CA ASP A 112 10.82 1.37 0.32
C ASP A 112 9.97 2.64 0.37
N VAL A 113 9.13 2.87 -0.65
CA VAL A 113 8.26 4.06 -0.70
C VAL A 113 7.24 4.02 0.44
N LEU A 114 6.57 2.88 0.65
CA LEU A 114 5.58 2.72 1.71
C LEU A 114 6.21 2.95 3.10
N LEU A 115 7.37 2.34 3.36
CA LEU A 115 8.05 2.47 4.65
C LEU A 115 8.56 3.89 4.92
N THR A 116 9.17 4.53 3.91
CA THR A 116 9.69 5.89 4.05
C THR A 116 8.58 6.88 4.38
N LYS A 117 7.46 6.85 3.65
CA LYS A 117 6.33 7.73 3.92
C LYS A 117 5.65 7.44 5.26
N THR A 118 5.55 6.16 5.63
CA THR A 118 5.03 5.76 6.95
C THR A 118 5.92 6.26 8.07
N HIS A 119 7.25 6.13 7.94
CA HIS A 119 8.21 6.61 8.93
C HIS A 119 8.08 8.13 9.14
N HIS A 120 8.06 8.90 8.07
CA HIS A 120 7.88 10.37 8.15
C HIS A 120 6.55 10.74 8.82
N ALA A 121 5.45 10.04 8.50
CA ALA A 121 4.17 10.30 9.14
C ALA A 121 4.19 9.98 10.64
N LEU A 122 4.86 8.90 11.04
CA LEU A 122 5.01 8.55 12.46
C LEU A 122 5.87 9.55 13.23
N GLU A 123 6.91 10.11 12.60
CA GLU A 123 7.73 11.19 13.19
C GLU A 123 6.91 12.46 13.44
N GLU A 124 6.04 12.84 12.49
CA GLU A 124 5.29 14.10 12.59
C GLU A 124 4.08 13.98 13.51
N TYR A 125 3.32 12.89 13.41
CA TYR A 125 2.03 12.79 14.11
C TYR A 125 2.09 12.11 15.48
N ALA A 126 3.20 11.46 15.85
CA ALA A 126 3.41 10.81 17.16
C ALA A 126 2.20 9.99 17.66
N VAL A 127 1.68 9.11 16.81
CA VAL A 127 0.45 8.35 17.09
C VAL A 127 0.66 7.26 18.15
N LYS A 128 -0.36 6.94 18.93
CA LYS A 128 -0.33 5.87 19.95
C LYS A 128 -0.44 4.47 19.35
N THR A 129 -1.13 4.35 18.22
CA THR A 129 -1.38 3.06 17.57
C THR A 129 -1.19 3.20 16.06
N PHE A 130 -0.46 2.27 15.48
CA PHE A 130 -0.31 2.12 14.04
C PHE A 130 -0.95 0.82 13.57
N ILE A 131 -1.79 0.92 12.54
CA ILE A 131 -2.50 -0.21 11.94
C ILE A 131 -2.23 -0.22 10.43
N VAL A 132 -1.97 -1.39 9.85
CA VAL A 132 -1.93 -1.59 8.42
C VAL A 132 -3.01 -2.59 8.01
N ALA A 133 -3.84 -2.19 7.05
CA ALA A 133 -4.96 -2.98 6.56
C ALA A 133 -4.98 -3.04 5.02
N GLY A 134 -5.84 -3.89 4.45
CA GLY A 134 -5.97 -4.15 3.03
C GLY A 134 -5.12 -5.34 2.57
N GLY A 135 -5.36 -5.83 1.36
CA GLY A 135 -4.74 -7.06 0.84
C GLY A 135 -3.20 -7.02 0.78
N VAL A 136 -2.61 -5.85 0.51
CA VAL A 136 -1.15 -5.67 0.47
C VAL A 136 -0.53 -5.73 1.88
N ALA A 137 -1.32 -5.50 2.95
CA ALA A 137 -0.86 -5.70 4.33
C ALA A 137 -0.44 -7.15 4.64
N ALA A 138 -0.79 -8.11 3.79
CA ALA A 138 -0.32 -9.49 3.90
C ALA A 138 1.11 -9.70 3.34
N ASN A 139 1.66 -8.72 2.61
CA ASN A 139 3.00 -8.79 2.02
C ASN A 139 4.06 -8.93 3.11
N ARG A 140 4.93 -9.94 2.98
CA ARG A 140 5.94 -10.27 4.00
C ARG A 140 7.05 -9.22 4.08
N GLY A 141 7.47 -8.67 2.94
CA GLY A 141 8.48 -7.62 2.89
C GLY A 141 8.00 -6.34 3.59
N LEU A 142 6.74 -5.93 3.34
CA LEU A 142 6.13 -4.78 4.00
C LEU A 142 6.03 -5.02 5.52
N ARG A 143 5.55 -6.17 5.97
CA ARG A 143 5.44 -6.47 7.41
C ARG A 143 6.79 -6.43 8.12
N ALA A 144 7.79 -7.10 7.55
CA ALA A 144 9.14 -7.09 8.12
C ALA A 144 9.74 -5.68 8.18
N GLY A 145 9.53 -4.88 7.13
CA GLY A 145 9.96 -3.48 7.11
C GLY A 145 9.25 -2.63 8.17
N LEU A 146 7.93 -2.78 8.32
CA LEU A 146 7.15 -2.08 9.35
C LEU A 146 7.62 -2.46 10.77
N GLU A 147 7.85 -3.74 11.04
CA GLU A 147 8.40 -4.19 12.32
C GLU A 147 9.79 -3.57 12.61
N THR A 148 10.56 -3.29 11.56
CA THR A 148 11.88 -2.66 11.68
C THR A 148 11.76 -1.17 11.98
N ILE A 149 11.01 -0.39 11.19
CA ILE A 149 10.90 1.06 11.39
C ILE A 149 10.18 1.41 12.70
N LEU A 150 9.26 0.56 13.17
CA LEU A 150 8.54 0.78 14.42
C LEU A 150 9.41 0.62 15.67
N GLN A 151 10.62 0.08 15.55
CA GLN A 151 11.60 0.10 16.64
C GLN A 151 12.05 1.53 17.00
N ASP A 152 11.96 2.46 16.05
CA ASP A 152 12.28 3.88 16.28
C ASP A 152 11.15 4.61 17.02
N PHE A 153 9.97 3.99 17.16
CA PHE A 153 8.76 4.56 17.78
C PHE A 153 8.27 3.71 18.97
N PRO A 154 9.01 3.61 20.07
CA PRO A 154 8.70 2.70 21.18
C PRO A 154 7.36 3.00 21.88
N ASP A 155 6.85 4.23 21.75
CA ASP A 155 5.57 4.65 22.32
C ASP A 155 4.38 4.35 21.39
N THR A 156 4.62 3.89 20.16
CA THR A 156 3.60 3.51 19.18
C THR A 156 3.35 2.00 19.22
N THR A 157 2.12 1.61 19.51
CA THR A 157 1.72 0.19 19.45
C THR A 157 1.40 -0.23 18.03
N TYR A 158 2.12 -1.21 17.50
CA TYR A 158 1.79 -1.80 16.19
C TYR A 158 0.72 -2.89 16.36
N GLN A 159 -0.39 -2.74 15.63
CA GLN A 159 -1.46 -3.73 15.57
C GLN A 159 -1.62 -4.25 14.15
N PRO A 160 -0.91 -5.32 13.77
CA PRO A 160 -1.09 -5.93 12.46
C PRO A 160 -2.48 -6.56 12.35
N VAL A 161 -3.21 -6.24 11.29
CA VAL A 161 -4.48 -6.90 11.01
C VAL A 161 -4.24 -8.39 10.71
N PRO A 162 -5.01 -9.31 11.32
CA PRO A 162 -4.94 -10.72 10.99
C PRO A 162 -5.13 -10.94 9.47
N ILE A 163 -4.31 -11.80 8.86
CA ILE A 163 -4.31 -12.00 7.40
C ILE A 163 -5.69 -12.35 6.86
N GLN A 164 -6.48 -13.11 7.62
CA GLN A 164 -7.84 -13.51 7.24
C GLN A 164 -8.82 -12.31 7.15
N LEU A 165 -8.50 -11.20 7.84
CA LEU A 165 -9.29 -9.98 7.87
C LEU A 165 -8.67 -8.83 7.07
N ALA A 166 -7.50 -9.06 6.46
CA ALA A 166 -6.81 -8.02 5.68
C ALA A 166 -7.50 -7.71 4.34
N GLY A 167 -8.23 -8.67 3.77
CA GLY A 167 -9.06 -8.48 2.57
C GLY A 167 -10.49 -8.08 2.93
N ASP A 168 -11.31 -7.85 1.89
CA ASP A 168 -12.71 -7.49 2.04
C ASP A 168 -13.48 -8.55 2.82
N ASN A 169 -14.23 -8.12 3.84
CA ASN A 169 -15.05 -9.01 4.66
C ASN A 169 -16.25 -8.26 5.27
N ALA A 170 -17.34 -8.97 5.53
CA ALA A 170 -18.54 -8.37 6.09
C ALA A 170 -18.38 -7.87 7.53
N ALA A 171 -17.44 -8.44 8.31
CA ALA A 171 -17.24 -8.04 9.70
C ALA A 171 -16.70 -6.60 9.80
N MET A 172 -15.80 -6.17 8.90
CA MET A 172 -15.31 -4.79 8.88
C MET A 172 -16.42 -3.79 8.58
N ILE A 173 -17.35 -4.14 7.67
CA ILE A 173 -18.50 -3.30 7.34
C ILE A 173 -19.47 -3.23 8.51
N GLY A 174 -19.72 -4.36 9.17
CA GLY A 174 -20.55 -4.40 10.37
C GLY A 174 -19.99 -3.56 11.52
N ALA A 175 -18.67 -3.64 11.75
CA ALA A 175 -18.01 -2.84 12.78
C ALA A 175 -18.06 -1.33 12.46
N ALA A 176 -17.77 -0.94 11.22
CA ALA A 176 -17.86 0.45 10.77
C ALA A 176 -19.32 0.97 10.88
N GLY A 177 -20.29 0.13 10.51
CA GLY A 177 -21.71 0.46 10.63
C GLY A 177 -22.17 0.63 12.09
N ASP A 178 -21.69 -0.19 13.03
CA ASP A 178 -21.96 -0.01 14.47
C ASP A 178 -21.39 1.30 15.00
N ILE A 179 -20.15 1.63 14.62
CA ILE A 179 -19.52 2.91 14.99
C ILE A 179 -20.36 4.08 14.45
N ALA A 180 -20.67 4.08 13.16
CA ALA A 180 -21.50 5.10 12.54
C ALA A 180 -22.86 5.23 13.22
N TYR A 181 -23.49 4.10 13.56
CA TYR A 181 -24.77 4.08 14.27
C TYR A 181 -24.68 4.71 15.66
N ARG A 182 -23.63 4.44 16.44
CA ARG A 182 -23.41 5.04 17.76
C ARG A 182 -23.15 6.55 17.67
N HIS A 183 -22.51 7.02 16.58
CA HIS A 183 -22.31 8.44 16.29
C HIS A 183 -23.53 9.13 15.67
N GLY A 184 -24.68 8.46 15.61
CA GLY A 184 -25.94 9.07 15.19
C GLY A 184 -26.18 9.06 13.68
N THR A 185 -25.29 8.47 12.88
CA THR A 185 -25.50 8.36 11.44
C THR A 185 -26.73 7.50 11.13
N ARG A 186 -27.64 8.05 10.33
CA ARG A 186 -28.87 7.39 9.87
C ARG A 186 -29.10 7.75 8.40
N ALA A 187 -29.53 6.76 7.64
CA ALA A 187 -29.91 6.96 6.25
C ALA A 187 -31.43 6.87 6.09
N GLY A 188 -31.97 7.63 5.14
CA GLY A 188 -33.35 7.54 4.70
C GLY A 188 -33.54 6.44 3.64
N TRP A 189 -34.77 6.34 3.12
CA TRP A 189 -35.11 5.41 2.03
C TRP A 189 -34.53 5.84 0.67
N ASP A 190 -33.95 7.01 0.58
CA ASP A 190 -33.29 7.59 -0.58
C ASP A 190 -31.78 7.26 -0.62
N LEU A 191 -31.25 6.51 0.34
CA LEU A 191 -29.85 6.10 0.35
C LEU A 191 -29.51 5.35 -0.94
N ASN A 192 -28.47 5.83 -1.62
CA ASN A 192 -27.90 5.19 -2.79
C ASN A 192 -26.40 5.00 -2.63
N ALA A 193 -25.84 4.03 -3.35
CA ALA A 193 -24.39 3.82 -3.39
C ALA A 193 -23.69 5.02 -4.05
N ASN A 194 -22.66 5.52 -3.42
CA ASN A 194 -21.75 6.52 -4.00
C ASN A 194 -20.33 5.96 -4.05
N PRO A 195 -19.87 5.46 -5.21
CA PRO A 195 -18.53 4.86 -5.33
C PRO A 195 -17.39 5.88 -5.26
N ALA A 196 -17.72 7.19 -5.32
CA ALA A 196 -16.77 8.29 -5.20
C ALA A 196 -16.84 8.96 -3.81
N LEU A 197 -17.37 8.27 -2.80
CA LEU A 197 -17.36 8.79 -1.43
C LEU A 197 -15.96 8.63 -0.84
N GLU A 198 -15.37 9.74 -0.47
CA GLU A 198 -14.01 9.82 0.07
C GLU A 198 -14.03 10.29 1.53
N PHE A 199 -12.95 10.01 2.27
CA PHE A 199 -12.67 10.63 3.55
C PHE A 199 -12.21 12.08 3.35
N PRO A 200 -12.37 12.96 4.38
CA PRO A 200 -11.79 14.29 4.34
C PRO A 200 -10.27 14.24 4.16
N TYR A 201 -9.77 15.09 3.27
CA TYR A 201 -8.33 15.28 3.05
C TYR A 201 -7.79 16.41 3.92
N LEU A 202 -6.49 16.33 4.24
CA LEU A 202 -5.76 17.46 4.79
C LEU A 202 -5.75 18.59 3.74
N GLU A 203 -6.34 19.74 4.06
CA GLU A 203 -6.30 20.90 3.18
C GLU A 203 -4.85 21.41 3.11
N GLU A 204 -4.35 21.60 1.91
CA GLU A 204 -3.06 22.28 1.69
C GLU A 204 -3.25 23.77 1.97
N ASP A 205 -2.50 24.34 2.93
CA ASP A 205 -2.42 25.78 3.21
C ASP A 205 -1.66 26.54 2.10
#